data_dd5a916841584c2c356edee65ebe3fdc
#
_entry.id   dd5a916841584c2c356edee65ebe3fdc
#
_cell.length_a   1.000
_cell.length_b   1.000
_cell.length_c   1.000
_cell.angle_alpha   90.00
_cell.angle_beta   90.00
_cell.angle_gamma   90.00
#
_symmetry.space_group_name_H-M   'P 1'
#
loop_
_entity.id
_entity.type
_entity.pdbx_description
1 polymer ?
#
loop_
_entity_poly.entity_id
_entity_poly.type
_entity_poly.pdbx_seq_one_letter_code
_entity_poly.pdbx_strand_id
1 'polypeptide(L)' 'MKIGDLVRDVDTGDLAVILEIDPVWKDPESTGVEKWDYLVYHQEYGRFYLDRFEIEMIG' A
#
# COMPACT_ATOMS: atom_id res chain seq x y z
N MET A 1 0.63 -3.73 12.59
CA MET A 1 0.61 -4.11 11.16
C MET A 1 2.02 -4.48 10.72
N LYS A 2 2.16 -5.52 9.95
CA LYS A 2 3.46 -6.02 9.52
C LYS A 2 3.39 -6.58 8.10
N ILE A 3 4.53 -6.77 7.48
CA ILE A 3 4.65 -7.37 6.16
C ILE A 3 4.00 -8.76 6.18
N GLY A 4 3.16 -9.02 5.17
CA GLY A 4 2.40 -10.25 5.05
C GLY A 4 1.00 -10.18 5.63
N ASP A 5 0.65 -9.11 6.34
CA ASP A 5 -0.70 -8.95 6.88
C ASP A 5 -1.72 -8.73 5.76
N LEU A 6 -2.90 -9.32 5.95
CA LEU A 6 -4.01 -9.15 5.04
C LEU A 6 -4.82 -7.92 5.45
N VAL A 7 -5.08 -7.06 4.48
CA VAL A 7 -5.86 -5.83 4.68
C VAL A 7 -6.90 -5.70 3.57
N ARG A 8 -7.81 -4.75 3.74
CA ARG A 8 -8.82 -4.43 2.72
C ARG A 8 -8.69 -2.98 2.30
N ASP A 9 -8.74 -2.73 1.01
CA ASP A 9 -8.85 -1.39 0.45
C ASP A 9 -10.27 -0.89 0.70
N VAL A 10 -10.42 0.16 1.49
CA VAL A 10 -11.75 0.67 1.86
C VAL A 10 -12.46 1.34 0.71
N ASP A 11 -11.74 1.82 -0.30
CA ASP A 11 -12.33 2.48 -1.46
C ASP A 11 -12.97 1.48 -2.42
N THR A 12 -12.35 0.33 -2.61
CA THR A 12 -12.82 -0.68 -3.57
C THR A 12 -13.43 -1.91 -2.89
N GLY A 13 -13.09 -2.15 -1.63
CA GLY A 13 -13.50 -3.35 -0.91
C GLY A 13 -12.64 -4.58 -1.23
N ASP A 14 -11.60 -4.42 -2.05
CA ASP A 14 -10.73 -5.53 -2.44
C ASP A 14 -9.70 -5.86 -1.36
N LEU A 15 -9.23 -7.08 -1.39
CA LEU A 15 -8.21 -7.54 -0.47
C LEU A 15 -6.81 -7.21 -0.98
N ALA A 16 -5.88 -6.99 -0.04
CA ALA A 16 -4.49 -6.74 -0.35
C ALA A 16 -3.60 -7.31 0.74
N VAL A 17 -2.34 -7.55 0.39
CA VAL A 17 -1.33 -8.06 1.31
C VAL A 17 -0.22 -7.02 1.43
N ILE A 18 0.19 -6.72 2.66
CA ILE A 18 1.26 -5.75 2.90
C ILE A 18 2.60 -6.34 2.41
N LEU A 19 3.22 -5.65 1.48
CA LEU A 19 4.53 -6.03 0.96
C LEU A 19 5.65 -5.23 1.62
N GLU A 20 5.38 -3.96 1.93
CA GLU A 20 6.39 -3.09 2.52
C GLU A 20 5.70 -2.02 3.36
N ILE A 21 6.33 -1.64 4.48
CA ILE A 21 5.85 -0.59 5.37
C ILE A 21 6.77 0.62 5.19
N ASP A 22 6.17 1.81 5.09
CA ASP A 22 6.86 3.08 4.83
C ASP A 22 7.75 3.03 3.57
N PRO A 23 7.21 2.58 2.43
CA PRO A 23 8.00 2.57 1.20
C PRO A 23 8.34 3.98 0.76
N VAL A 24 9.54 4.14 0.22
CA VAL A 24 9.99 5.40 -0.36
C VAL A 24 10.17 5.20 -1.85
N TRP A 25 9.44 5.98 -2.64
CA TRP A 25 9.57 5.95 -4.09
C TRP A 25 10.19 7.26 -4.55
N LYS A 26 11.22 7.15 -5.37
CA LYS A 26 11.93 8.30 -5.92
C LYS A 26 11.75 8.32 -7.43
N ASP A 27 11.07 9.34 -7.92
CA ASP A 27 10.90 9.55 -9.36
C ASP A 27 12.21 10.14 -9.92
N PRO A 28 12.84 9.47 -10.88
CA PRO A 28 14.07 9.99 -11.50
C PRO A 28 13.86 11.29 -12.28
N GLU A 29 12.64 11.59 -12.68
CA GLU A 29 12.31 12.82 -13.40
C GLU A 29 11.84 13.93 -12.47
N SER A 30 11.61 13.63 -11.21
CA SER A 30 11.15 14.58 -10.21
C SER A 30 12.26 14.90 -9.23
N THR A 31 12.25 16.10 -8.68
CA THR A 31 13.19 16.49 -7.62
C THR A 31 12.69 16.06 -6.24
N GLY A 32 11.47 15.49 -6.15
CA GLY A 32 10.85 15.11 -4.90
C GLY A 32 10.95 13.61 -4.61
N VAL A 33 10.75 13.27 -3.35
CA VAL A 33 10.60 11.90 -2.89
C VAL A 33 9.16 11.73 -2.45
N GLU A 34 8.47 10.74 -3.01
CA GLU A 34 7.12 10.40 -2.57
C GLU A 34 7.19 9.32 -1.51
N LYS A 35 6.49 9.56 -0.41
CA LYS A 35 6.38 8.60 0.68
C LYS A 35 4.94 8.14 0.79
N TRP A 36 4.78 6.83 0.89
CA TRP A 36 3.50 6.20 1.10
C TRP A 36 3.54 5.43 2.40
N ASP A 37 2.38 5.17 3.00
CA ASP A 37 2.35 4.41 4.24
C ASP A 37 2.60 2.93 4.00
N TYR A 38 2.06 2.37 2.90
CA TYR A 38 2.21 0.95 2.60
C TYR A 38 2.33 0.67 1.11
N LEU A 39 3.16 -0.30 0.78
CA LEU A 39 3.15 -0.96 -0.51
C LEU A 39 2.43 -2.29 -0.32
N VAL A 40 1.43 -2.55 -1.13
CA VAL A 40 0.61 -3.75 -1.02
C VAL A 40 0.56 -4.50 -2.35
N TYR A 41 0.23 -5.79 -2.29
CA TYR A 41 -0.19 -6.55 -3.45
C TYR A 41 -1.72 -6.55 -3.46
N HIS A 42 -2.28 -5.74 -4.35
CA HIS A 42 -3.73 -5.53 -4.43
C HIS A 42 -4.36 -6.61 -5.29
N GLN A 43 -5.54 -7.08 -4.87
CA GLN A 43 -6.26 -8.14 -5.57
C GLN A 43 -6.52 -7.81 -7.04
N GLU A 44 -6.80 -6.54 -7.34
CA GLU A 44 -7.14 -6.09 -8.67
C GLU A 44 -5.98 -5.41 -9.40
N TYR A 45 -5.26 -4.55 -8.69
CA TYR A 45 -4.23 -3.71 -9.32
C TYR A 45 -2.81 -4.30 -9.26
N GLY A 46 -2.61 -5.37 -8.49
CA GLY A 46 -1.28 -5.88 -8.26
C GLY A 46 -0.52 -5.02 -7.26
N ARG A 47 0.73 -4.69 -7.56
CA ARG A 47 1.55 -3.85 -6.67
C ARG A 47 1.02 -2.42 -6.69
N PHE A 48 0.61 -1.93 -5.52
CA PHE A 48 -0.06 -0.65 -5.41
C PHE A 48 0.29 0.02 -4.08
N TYR A 49 0.41 1.35 -4.10
CA TYR A 49 0.68 2.13 -2.89
C TYR A 49 -0.61 2.62 -2.29
N LEU A 50 -0.76 2.44 -0.98
CA LEU A 50 -1.94 2.90 -0.25
C LEU A 50 -1.52 3.64 1.02
N ASP A 51 -2.31 4.66 1.38
CA ASP A 51 -2.19 5.35 2.64
C ASP A 51 -2.90 4.57 3.74
N ARG A 52 -2.48 4.81 4.98
CA ARG A 52 -3.09 4.15 6.14
C ARG A 52 -4.59 4.40 6.27
N PHE A 53 -5.07 5.51 5.70
CA PHE A 53 -6.50 5.83 5.72
C PHE A 53 -7.30 5.07 4.67
N GLU A 54 -6.62 4.46 3.73
CA GLU A 54 -7.24 3.72 2.63
C GLU A 54 -7.33 2.22 2.89
N ILE A 55 -6.79 1.75 4.01
CA ILE A 55 -6.78 0.33 4.34
C ILE A 55 -7.46 0.06 5.66
N GLU A 56 -7.99 -1.15 5.78
CA GLU A 56 -8.62 -1.66 6.98
C GLU A 56 -8.02 -3.02 7.34
N MET A 57 -7.68 -3.19 8.61
CA MET A 57 -7.17 -4.48 9.11
C MET A 57 -8.30 -5.52 9.11
N ILE A 58 -7.99 -6.73 8.63
CA ILE A 58 -8.98 -7.80 8.56
C ILE A 58 -8.77 -8.84 9.66
N GLY A 59 -7.60 -8.91 10.17
CA GLY A 59 -7.32 -9.94 11.13
C GLY A 59 -7.26 -9.50 12.56
#